data_8fd910cf7f865b1f9ee569b903c5d1ce
#
_entry.id   8fd910cf7f865b1f9ee569b903c5d1ce
#
_cell.length_a   1.000
_cell.length_b   1.000
_cell.length_c   1.000
_cell.angle_alpha   90.00
_cell.angle_beta   90.00
_cell.angle_gamma   90.00
#
_symmetry.space_group_name_H-M   'P 1'
#
loop_
_entity.id
_entity.type
_entity.pdbx_description
1 polymer ?
#
loop_
_entity_poly.entity_id
_entity_poly.type
_entity_poly.pdbx_seq_one_letter_code
_entity_poly.pdbx_strand_id
1 'polypeptide(L)'
;MPLEHRIDHRLRLVLTRAVGTLTDDEVFAYQHDVWSRPEVAGYDELIDMSAVEHVAVPSPDRIVRLASVSAGMDVGMPPTRLAIIAPRDFEFGLGRMYGAHREMDSRNTKRVGVFRSRAEAQAWLGLDGEPPLEV
;
A
#
# COMPACT_ATOMS: atom_id res chain seq x y z
N MET A 1 0.61 16.60 5.44
CA MET A 1 0.36 15.57 4.42
C MET A 1 -0.19 14.34 5.09
N PRO A 2 -1.35 13.80 4.66
CA PRO A 2 -1.92 12.60 5.27
C PRO A 2 -1.14 11.33 4.96
N LEU A 3 -0.30 11.33 3.92
CA LEU A 3 0.61 10.23 3.61
C LEU A 3 2.04 10.67 3.83
N GLU A 4 2.71 9.99 4.75
CA GLU A 4 4.12 10.17 5.05
C GLU A 4 4.86 8.89 4.66
N HIS A 5 6.06 9.00 4.11
CA HIS A 5 6.80 7.81 3.69
C HIS A 5 8.28 7.91 4.04
N ARG A 6 8.92 6.74 4.15
CA ARG A 6 10.35 6.58 4.31
C ARG A 6 10.79 5.41 3.43
N ILE A 7 11.89 5.57 2.73
CA ILE A 7 12.48 4.49 1.92
C ILE A 7 13.62 3.87 2.71
N ASP A 8 13.53 2.56 2.96
CA ASP A 8 14.58 1.80 3.61
C ASP A 8 15.29 0.96 2.56
N HIS A 9 16.45 1.42 2.13
CA HIS A 9 17.23 0.75 1.08
C HIS A 9 17.85 -0.56 1.55
N ARG A 10 18.13 -0.70 2.85
CA ARG A 10 18.66 -1.94 3.42
C ARG A 10 17.65 -3.06 3.31
N LEU A 11 16.39 -2.76 3.61
CA LEU A 11 15.29 -3.74 3.55
C LEU A 11 14.61 -3.80 2.18
N ARG A 12 14.95 -2.89 1.27
CA ARG A 12 14.27 -2.71 -0.03
C ARG A 12 12.77 -2.55 0.18
N LEU A 13 12.41 -1.59 1.01
CA LEU A 13 11.05 -1.39 1.49
C LEU A 13 10.69 0.09 1.50
N VAL A 14 9.49 0.39 1.00
CA VAL A 14 8.87 1.70 1.17
C VAL A 14 7.89 1.59 2.35
N LEU A 15 8.15 2.37 3.38
CA LEU A 15 7.30 2.46 4.57
C LEU A 15 6.43 3.70 4.45
N THR A 16 5.12 3.52 4.54
CA THR A 16 4.17 4.61 4.41
C THR A 16 3.18 4.58 5.57
N ARG A 17 2.84 5.75 6.08
CA ARG A 17 1.86 5.92 7.14
C ARG A 17 0.81 6.90 6.66
N ALA A 18 -0.45 6.51 6.76
CA ALA A 18 -1.59 7.39 6.51
C ALA A 18 -2.11 7.92 7.84
N VAL A 19 -2.43 9.22 7.90
CA VAL A 19 -2.84 9.90 9.13
C VAL A 19 -4.06 10.79 8.85
N GLY A 20 -5.04 10.76 9.73
CA GLY A 20 -6.20 11.64 9.68
C GLY A 20 -7.17 11.27 8.55
N THR A 21 -7.56 12.23 7.73
CA THR A 21 -8.46 11.99 6.60
C THR A 21 -7.65 11.67 5.36
N LEU A 22 -7.91 10.50 4.78
CA LEU A 22 -7.27 10.03 3.56
C LEU A 22 -8.26 10.15 2.40
N THR A 23 -7.88 10.81 1.33
CA THR A 23 -8.64 10.91 0.10
C THR A 23 -8.03 10.06 -1.00
N ASP A 24 -8.84 9.65 -1.98
CA ASP A 24 -8.35 8.92 -3.14
C ASP A 24 -7.37 9.75 -3.98
N ASP A 25 -7.59 11.05 -4.12
CA ASP A 25 -6.66 11.93 -4.84
C ASP A 25 -5.26 11.94 -4.22
N GLU A 26 -5.19 11.90 -2.88
CA GLU A 26 -3.92 11.83 -2.17
C GLU A 26 -3.21 10.49 -2.39
N VAL A 27 -3.97 9.41 -2.48
CA VAL A 27 -3.40 8.09 -2.79
C VAL A 27 -2.91 8.04 -4.24
N PHE A 28 -3.66 8.62 -5.20
CA PHE A 28 -3.20 8.74 -6.58
C PHE A 28 -1.89 9.53 -6.67
N ALA A 29 -1.81 10.67 -5.97
CA ALA A 29 -0.59 11.48 -5.94
C ALA A 29 0.60 10.72 -5.34
N TYR A 30 0.38 10.00 -4.26
CA TYR A 30 1.39 9.15 -3.63
C TYR A 30 1.91 8.08 -4.60
N GLN A 31 1.00 7.37 -5.27
CA GLN A 31 1.38 6.36 -6.26
C GLN A 31 2.26 6.97 -7.36
N HIS A 32 1.84 8.11 -7.89
CA HIS A 32 2.58 8.79 -8.95
C HIS A 32 3.95 9.29 -8.46
N ASP A 33 4.00 9.94 -7.29
CA ASP A 33 5.20 10.64 -6.84
C ASP A 33 6.26 9.69 -6.28
N VAL A 34 5.86 8.63 -5.60
CA VAL A 34 6.79 7.69 -4.95
C VAL A 34 7.12 6.52 -5.86
N TRP A 35 6.11 5.89 -6.42
CA TRP A 35 6.28 4.63 -7.16
C TRP A 35 6.73 4.83 -8.61
N SER A 36 6.75 6.06 -9.11
CA SER A 36 7.38 6.37 -10.39
C SER A 36 8.91 6.49 -10.30
N ARG A 37 9.48 6.52 -9.10
CA ARG A 37 10.93 6.68 -8.91
C ARG A 37 11.66 5.38 -9.24
N PRO A 38 12.71 5.42 -10.09
CA PRO A 38 13.47 4.21 -10.43
C PRO A 38 14.13 3.52 -9.23
N GLU A 39 14.48 4.27 -8.19
CA GLU A 39 15.15 3.76 -7.00
C GLU A 39 14.32 2.77 -6.19
N VAL A 40 12.98 2.81 -6.32
CA VAL A 40 12.10 1.90 -5.59
C VAL A 40 11.58 0.74 -6.45
N ALA A 41 12.03 0.63 -7.69
CA ALA A 41 11.65 -0.49 -8.55
C ALA A 41 12.08 -1.81 -7.89
N GLY A 42 11.14 -2.74 -7.73
CA GLY A 42 11.39 -4.02 -7.08
C GLY A 42 11.34 -3.99 -5.55
N TYR A 43 10.98 -2.86 -4.95
CA TYR A 43 10.82 -2.76 -3.49
C TYR A 43 9.45 -3.24 -3.06
N ASP A 44 9.38 -3.84 -1.87
CA ASP A 44 8.11 -4.11 -1.20
C ASP A 44 7.58 -2.84 -0.55
N GLU A 45 6.32 -2.86 -0.16
CA GLU A 45 5.64 -1.71 0.43
C GLU A 45 4.88 -2.12 1.68
N LEU A 46 4.97 -1.30 2.72
CA LEU A 46 4.20 -1.45 3.96
C LEU A 46 3.45 -0.14 4.20
N ILE A 47 2.12 -0.19 4.16
CA ILE A 47 1.27 0.96 4.45
C ILE A 47 0.56 0.75 5.78
N ASP A 48 0.77 1.66 6.73
CA ASP A 48 0.13 1.66 8.02
C ASP A 48 -1.05 2.63 8.02
N MET A 49 -2.26 2.09 8.14
CA MET A 49 -3.50 2.86 8.20
C MET A 49 -4.06 2.97 9.63
N SER A 50 -3.30 2.60 10.64
CA SER A 50 -3.80 2.62 12.03
C SER A 50 -4.12 4.02 12.55
N ALA A 51 -3.51 5.06 12.00
CA ALA A 51 -3.76 6.46 12.37
C ALA A 51 -4.76 7.17 11.46
N VAL A 52 -5.40 6.47 10.54
CA VAL A 52 -6.45 7.03 9.70
C VAL A 52 -7.73 7.17 10.52
N GLU A 53 -8.31 8.36 10.53
CA GLU A 53 -9.57 8.65 11.22
C GLU A 53 -10.77 8.51 10.28
N HIS A 54 -10.59 8.87 9.01
CA HIS A 54 -11.63 8.84 8.01
C HIS A 54 -11.04 8.62 6.61
N VAL A 55 -11.71 7.78 5.82
CA VAL A 55 -11.37 7.58 4.41
C VAL A 55 -12.49 8.21 3.58
N ALA A 56 -12.15 9.27 2.84
CA ALA A 56 -13.08 9.97 1.99
C ALA A 56 -12.92 9.47 0.54
N VAL A 57 -13.70 8.46 0.18
CA VAL A 57 -13.74 7.91 -1.17
C VAL A 57 -15.11 8.19 -1.76
N PRO A 58 -15.20 8.96 -2.86
CA PRO A 58 -16.49 9.38 -3.42
C PRO A 58 -17.37 8.22 -3.89
N SER A 59 -16.75 7.12 -4.37
CA SER A 59 -17.50 5.95 -4.83
C SER A 59 -16.60 4.72 -4.88
N PRO A 60 -17.19 3.49 -4.88
CA PRO A 60 -16.41 2.26 -5.09
C PRO A 60 -15.63 2.25 -6.40
N ASP A 61 -16.14 2.91 -7.45
CA ASP A 61 -15.45 3.00 -8.74
C ASP A 61 -14.07 3.65 -8.63
N ARG A 62 -13.88 4.54 -7.65
CA ARG A 62 -12.58 5.18 -7.41
C ARG A 62 -11.55 4.17 -6.90
N ILE A 63 -11.96 3.19 -6.11
CA ILE A 63 -11.07 2.10 -5.66
C ILE A 63 -10.67 1.23 -6.86
N VAL A 64 -11.63 0.89 -7.73
CA VAL A 64 -11.37 0.13 -8.96
C VAL A 64 -10.37 0.88 -9.84
N ARG A 65 -10.58 2.19 -10.02
CA ARG A 65 -9.69 3.03 -10.81
C ARG A 65 -8.29 3.09 -10.21
N LEU A 66 -8.18 3.23 -8.89
CA LEU A 66 -6.88 3.24 -8.21
C LEU A 66 -6.14 1.92 -8.46
N ALA A 67 -6.83 0.79 -8.32
CA ALA A 67 -6.24 -0.51 -8.59
C ALA A 67 -5.76 -0.64 -10.04
N SER A 68 -6.54 -0.15 -10.99
CA SER A 68 -6.19 -0.15 -12.41
C SER A 68 -4.95 0.71 -12.71
N VAL A 69 -4.91 1.92 -12.16
CA VAL A 69 -3.76 2.82 -12.34
C VAL A 69 -2.50 2.19 -11.74
N SER A 70 -2.61 1.65 -10.54
CA SER A 70 -1.48 1.01 -9.86
C SER A 70 -0.98 -0.21 -10.63
N ALA A 71 -1.88 -1.06 -11.13
CA ALA A 71 -1.51 -2.23 -11.94
C ALA A 71 -0.82 -1.82 -13.25
N GLY A 72 -1.26 -0.72 -13.85
CA GLY A 72 -0.61 -0.17 -15.04
C GLY A 72 0.84 0.25 -14.79
N MET A 73 1.15 0.69 -13.59
CA MET A 73 2.53 1.05 -13.19
C MET A 73 3.42 -0.18 -12.99
N ASP A 74 2.84 -1.36 -12.87
CA ASP A 74 3.60 -2.61 -12.69
C ASP A 74 4.19 -3.16 -14.00
N VAL A 75 3.77 -2.66 -15.13
CA VAL A 75 4.24 -3.16 -16.44
C VAL A 75 5.76 -3.07 -16.50
N GLY A 76 6.42 -4.22 -16.74
CA GLY A 76 7.87 -4.31 -16.76
C GLY A 76 8.55 -4.34 -15.41
N MET A 77 7.80 -4.34 -14.31
CA MET A 77 8.35 -4.39 -12.96
C MET A 77 8.44 -5.82 -12.43
N PRO A 78 9.44 -6.13 -11.58
CA PRO A 78 9.53 -7.45 -10.96
C PRO A 78 8.38 -7.65 -9.95
N PRO A 79 8.06 -8.92 -9.60
CA PRO A 79 7.07 -9.19 -8.57
C PRO A 79 7.48 -8.62 -7.21
N THR A 80 6.53 -7.96 -6.54
CA THR A 80 6.73 -7.38 -5.20
C THR A 80 5.49 -7.65 -4.33
N ARG A 81 5.54 -7.18 -3.09
CA ARG A 81 4.44 -7.34 -2.13
C ARG A 81 4.08 -6.01 -1.50
N LEU A 82 2.77 -5.82 -1.30
CA LEU A 82 2.22 -4.70 -0.53
C LEU A 82 1.51 -5.27 0.69
N ALA A 83 1.94 -4.90 1.89
CA ALA A 83 1.26 -5.20 3.13
C ALA A 83 0.54 -3.95 3.63
N ILE A 84 -0.75 -4.06 3.89
CA ILE A 84 -1.58 -2.98 4.44
C ILE A 84 -1.93 -3.36 5.88
N ILE A 85 -1.61 -2.48 6.83
CA ILE A 85 -2.03 -2.61 8.23
C ILE A 85 -3.32 -1.80 8.39
N ALA A 86 -4.42 -2.50 8.65
CA ALA A 86 -5.74 -1.90 8.80
C ALA A 86 -6.45 -2.53 10.01
N PRO A 87 -6.27 -1.97 11.23
CA PRO A 87 -6.86 -2.55 12.44
C PRO A 87 -8.39 -2.50 12.47
N ARG A 88 -9.00 -1.48 11.82
CA ARG A 88 -10.46 -1.29 11.83
C ARG A 88 -11.11 -1.94 10.63
N ASP A 89 -12.36 -2.38 10.79
CA ASP A 89 -13.09 -3.16 9.78
C ASP A 89 -13.28 -2.43 8.45
N PHE A 90 -13.56 -1.12 8.50
CA PHE A 90 -13.82 -0.35 7.28
C PHE A 90 -12.57 -0.30 6.39
N GLU A 91 -11.44 0.09 6.94
CA GLU A 91 -10.18 0.18 6.19
C GLU A 91 -9.68 -1.19 5.77
N PHE A 92 -9.90 -2.20 6.61
CA PHE A 92 -9.57 -3.59 6.28
C PHE A 92 -10.36 -4.04 5.04
N GLY A 93 -11.66 -3.76 5.00
CA GLY A 93 -12.50 -4.09 3.85
C GLY A 93 -12.10 -3.36 2.59
N LEU A 94 -11.76 -2.07 2.69
CA LEU A 94 -11.27 -1.29 1.54
C LEU A 94 -9.95 -1.85 1.00
N GLY A 95 -9.05 -2.22 1.88
CA GLY A 95 -7.77 -2.81 1.49
C GLY A 95 -7.97 -4.13 0.75
N ARG A 96 -8.88 -4.97 1.23
CA ARG A 96 -9.22 -6.23 0.55
C ARG A 96 -9.86 -6.00 -0.81
N MET A 97 -10.74 -5.03 -0.93
CA MET A 97 -11.35 -4.66 -2.22
C MET A 97 -10.29 -4.19 -3.21
N TYR A 98 -9.41 -3.31 -2.77
CA TYR A 98 -8.28 -2.83 -3.60
C TYR A 98 -7.43 -4.00 -4.07
N GLY A 99 -7.03 -4.90 -3.16
CA GLY A 99 -6.22 -6.06 -3.46
C GLY A 99 -6.88 -7.01 -4.45
N ALA A 100 -8.18 -7.27 -4.29
CA ALA A 100 -8.93 -8.14 -5.19
C ALA A 100 -8.99 -7.59 -6.61
N HIS A 101 -9.27 -6.29 -6.77
CA HIS A 101 -9.29 -5.65 -8.08
C HIS A 101 -7.90 -5.63 -8.71
N ARG A 102 -6.87 -5.42 -7.90
CA ARG A 102 -5.51 -5.44 -8.40
C ARG A 102 -5.11 -6.83 -8.93
N GLU A 103 -5.44 -7.87 -8.19
CA GLU A 103 -5.13 -9.26 -8.58
C GLU A 103 -5.88 -9.71 -9.84
N MET A 104 -7.03 -9.13 -10.14
CA MET A 104 -7.78 -9.41 -11.37
C MET A 104 -7.19 -8.73 -12.60
N ASP A 105 -6.30 -7.76 -12.43
CA ASP A 105 -5.68 -7.06 -13.55
C ASP A 105 -4.45 -7.85 -14.03
N SER A 106 -4.42 -8.20 -15.31
CA SER A 106 -3.35 -9.01 -15.88
C SER A 106 -1.97 -8.33 -15.85
N ARG A 107 -1.93 -7.01 -15.69
CA ARG A 107 -0.67 -6.25 -15.61
C ARG A 107 -0.07 -6.27 -14.20
N ASN A 108 -0.83 -6.72 -13.20
CA ASN A 108 -0.44 -6.66 -11.81
C ASN A 108 0.71 -7.64 -11.51
N THR A 109 1.78 -7.12 -10.91
CA THR A 109 2.91 -7.92 -10.41
C THR A 109 3.05 -7.84 -8.89
N LYS A 110 2.17 -7.10 -8.21
CA LYS A 110 2.24 -6.87 -6.77
C LYS A 110 1.16 -7.69 -6.05
N ARG A 111 1.58 -8.53 -5.12
CA ARG A 111 0.66 -9.23 -4.23
C ARG A 111 0.26 -8.30 -3.08
N VAL A 112 -1.03 -8.23 -2.79
CA VAL A 112 -1.57 -7.37 -1.73
C VAL A 112 -2.06 -8.25 -0.58
N GLY A 113 -1.53 -7.99 0.62
CA GLY A 113 -1.99 -8.60 1.86
C GLY A 113 -2.52 -7.52 2.80
N VAL A 114 -3.61 -7.81 3.51
CA VAL A 114 -4.21 -6.89 4.47
C VAL A 114 -4.20 -7.55 5.84
N PHE A 115 -3.72 -6.82 6.84
CA PHE A 115 -3.47 -7.37 8.17
C PHE A 115 -4.03 -6.44 9.23
N ARG A 116 -4.40 -7.00 10.38
CA ARG A 116 -4.90 -6.22 11.52
C ARG A 116 -3.77 -5.62 12.35
N SER A 117 -2.57 -6.19 12.29
CA SER A 117 -1.45 -5.77 13.11
C SER A 117 -0.17 -5.64 12.30
N ARG A 118 0.75 -4.82 12.83
CA ARG A 118 2.09 -4.66 12.27
C ARG A 118 2.87 -5.97 12.30
N ALA A 119 2.76 -6.73 13.39
CA ALA A 119 3.48 -7.99 13.53
C ALA A 119 3.12 -8.98 12.42
N GLU A 120 1.82 -9.12 12.12
CA GLU A 120 1.36 -9.98 11.05
C GLU A 120 1.86 -9.51 9.67
N ALA A 121 1.81 -8.19 9.43
CA ALA A 121 2.26 -7.62 8.17
C ALA A 121 3.77 -7.83 7.97
N GLN A 122 4.56 -7.58 9.01
CA GLN A 122 6.01 -7.78 8.94
C GLN A 122 6.37 -9.26 8.73
N ALA A 123 5.69 -10.17 9.41
CA ALA A 123 5.91 -11.60 9.23
C ALA A 123 5.64 -12.03 7.78
N TRP A 124 4.56 -11.54 7.20
CA TRP A 124 4.22 -11.85 5.81
C TRP A 124 5.26 -11.30 4.82
N LEU A 125 5.87 -10.16 5.12
CA LEU A 125 6.95 -9.60 4.31
C LEU A 125 8.31 -10.25 4.58
N GLY A 126 8.39 -11.23 5.49
CA GLY A 126 9.66 -11.84 5.88
C GLY A 126 10.52 -10.96 6.77
N LEU A 127 9.92 -9.99 7.47
CA LEU A 127 10.61 -9.00 8.30
C LEU A 127 10.30 -9.18 9.79
N ASP A 128 9.91 -10.37 10.20
CA ASP A 128 9.59 -10.70 11.59
C ASP A 128 10.84 -10.67 12.50
N GLY A 129 12.05 -10.76 11.94
CA GLY A 129 13.29 -10.57 12.69
C GLY A 129 13.66 -9.10 12.95
N GLU A 130 12.96 -8.15 12.33
CA GLU A 130 13.20 -6.73 12.54
C GLU A 130 12.34 -6.19 13.69
N PRO A 131 12.80 -5.11 14.39
CA PRO A 131 11.93 -4.43 15.34
C PRO A 131 10.72 -3.82 14.62
N PRO A 132 9.68 -3.38 15.36
CA PRO A 132 8.53 -2.74 14.73
C PRO A 132 8.96 -1.59 13.82
N LEU A 133 8.60 -1.68 12.54
CA LEU A 133 9.02 -0.71 11.53
C LEU A 133 8.09 0.50 11.54
N GLU A 134 8.66 1.69 11.55
CA GLU A 134 7.94 2.95 11.58
C GLU A 134 8.50 3.94 10.57
N VAL A 135 7.62 4.81 10.12
CA VAL A 135 7.98 5.87 9.18
C VAL A 135 8.82 6.95 9.87
#